data_15ac965d765503c2b82dba0f1169220c
#
_entry.id   15ac965d765503c2b82dba0f1169220c
#
_cell.length_a   1.000
_cell.length_b   1.000
_cell.length_c   1.000
_cell.angle_alpha   90.00
_cell.angle_beta   90.00
_cell.angle_gamma   90.00
#
_symmetry.space_group_name_H-M   'P 1'
#
loop_
_entity.id
_entity.type
_entity.pdbx_description
1 polymer ?
#
loop_
_entity_poly.entity_id
_entity_poly.type
_entity_poly.pdbx_seq_one_letter_code
_entity_poly.pdbx_strand_id
1 'polypeptide(L)'
;MFFMAFCLSSFIFLLGSCSESDNTVEEFPDWKNTNVNYWDKLYAETQAKVTAGDASWKTFKSYSIEDSLQSPNTDYIIVNVLTAGKGSGCPIYSDSVRVRYTGQLLPSTSYPQGYVFDTTNKNGATDATAGVVDMKISDLTAGFATALQRMHIGDQWDVYIPW
;
A
#
# COMPACT_ATOMS: atom_id res chain seq x y z
N MET A 1 -58.12 -51.10 35.44
CA MET A 1 -57.45 -49.88 35.93
C MET A 1 -56.00 -49.95 35.45
N PHE A 2 -55.74 -49.35 34.27
CA PHE A 2 -54.42 -49.40 33.62
C PHE A 2 -53.63 -48.16 34.01
N PHE A 3 -52.51 -48.38 34.71
CA PHE A 3 -51.53 -47.31 34.92
C PHE A 3 -50.52 -47.27 33.76
N MET A 4 -50.54 -46.19 32.99
CA MET A 4 -49.65 -45.99 31.89
C MET A 4 -48.48 -45.16 32.41
N ALA A 5 -47.31 -45.79 32.56
CA ALA A 5 -46.05 -45.10 32.92
C ALA A 5 -45.50 -44.44 31.72
N PHE A 6 -45.40 -43.08 31.75
CA PHE A 6 -44.79 -42.23 30.73
C PHE A 6 -43.32 -42.10 31.03
N CYS A 7 -42.47 -42.82 30.31
CA CYS A 7 -41.02 -42.64 30.35
C CYS A 7 -40.60 -41.41 29.54
N LEU A 8 -40.26 -40.32 30.25
CA LEU A 8 -39.67 -39.14 29.64
C LEU A 8 -38.18 -39.43 29.37
N SER A 9 -37.84 -39.75 28.15
CA SER A 9 -36.45 -39.90 27.69
C SER A 9 -35.85 -38.53 27.47
N SER A 10 -34.98 -38.13 28.42
CA SER A 10 -34.21 -36.84 28.35
C SER A 10 -33.07 -37.00 27.33
N PHE A 11 -33.28 -36.49 26.13
CA PHE A 11 -32.27 -36.46 25.09
C PHE A 11 -31.32 -35.28 25.38
N ILE A 12 -30.19 -35.57 26.03
CA ILE A 12 -29.13 -34.59 26.28
C ILE A 12 -28.38 -34.43 24.97
N PHE A 13 -28.63 -33.32 24.25
CA PHE A 13 -27.80 -32.86 23.17
C PHE A 13 -26.48 -32.35 23.78
N LEU A 14 -25.43 -33.16 23.69
CA LEU A 14 -24.05 -32.68 23.83
C LEU A 14 -23.74 -31.84 22.62
N LEU A 15 -23.88 -30.50 22.76
CA LEU A 15 -23.30 -29.55 21.85
C LEU A 15 -21.78 -29.64 22.06
N GLY A 16 -21.16 -30.51 21.29
CA GLY A 16 -19.71 -30.44 21.08
C GLY A 16 -19.39 -29.11 20.40
N SER A 17 -19.04 -28.11 21.19
CA SER A 17 -18.39 -26.92 20.68
C SER A 17 -17.05 -27.37 20.08
N CYS A 18 -17.01 -27.53 18.76
CA CYS A 18 -15.73 -27.52 18.06
C CYS A 18 -15.12 -26.15 18.32
N SER A 19 -14.19 -26.08 19.26
CA SER A 19 -13.21 -25.01 19.26
C SER A 19 -12.32 -25.27 18.04
N GLU A 20 -12.67 -24.67 16.90
CA GLU A 20 -11.69 -24.51 15.84
C GLU A 20 -10.55 -23.72 16.47
N SER A 21 -9.42 -24.40 16.65
CA SER A 21 -8.16 -23.71 16.90
C SER A 21 -7.86 -22.98 15.60
N ASP A 22 -8.21 -21.70 15.59
CA ASP A 22 -7.92 -20.81 14.47
C ASP A 22 -6.39 -20.61 14.43
N ASN A 23 -5.71 -21.50 13.70
CA ASN A 23 -4.28 -21.40 13.45
C ASN A 23 -3.99 -20.39 12.33
N THR A 24 -4.90 -19.43 12.10
CA THR A 24 -4.66 -18.36 11.14
C THR A 24 -3.54 -17.48 11.67
N VAL A 25 -2.52 -17.30 10.85
CA VAL A 25 -1.44 -16.36 11.14
C VAL A 25 -2.03 -14.96 11.02
N GLU A 26 -1.92 -14.15 12.08
CA GLU A 26 -2.24 -12.74 11.97
C GLU A 26 -1.16 -12.06 11.13
N GLU A 27 -1.52 -11.71 9.90
CA GLU A 27 -0.55 -11.19 8.92
C GLU A 27 -0.03 -9.81 9.26
N PHE A 28 -0.86 -8.98 9.88
CA PHE A 28 -0.53 -7.58 10.14
C PHE A 28 -0.81 -7.20 11.60
N PRO A 29 -0.18 -7.87 12.59
CA PRO A 29 -0.35 -7.52 13.99
C PRO A 29 0.17 -6.10 14.23
N ASP A 30 -0.57 -5.34 15.05
CA ASP A 30 -0.21 -3.95 15.37
C ASP A 30 0.09 -3.08 14.12
N TRP A 31 -0.73 -3.24 13.09
CA TRP A 31 -0.53 -2.63 11.77
C TRP A 31 -0.27 -1.12 11.80
N LYS A 32 -0.99 -0.41 12.67
CA LYS A 32 -0.84 1.04 12.81
C LYS A 32 0.57 1.41 13.26
N ASN A 33 1.04 0.84 14.37
CA ASN A 33 2.35 1.19 14.90
C ASN A 33 3.48 0.70 13.99
N THR A 34 3.30 -0.46 13.33
CA THR A 34 4.23 -0.96 12.32
C THR A 34 4.41 0.05 11.20
N ASN A 35 3.32 0.60 10.66
CA ASN A 35 3.39 1.61 9.59
C ASN A 35 3.97 2.94 10.09
N VAL A 36 3.56 3.42 11.28
CA VAL A 36 4.11 4.65 11.87
C VAL A 36 5.63 4.54 12.02
N ASN A 37 6.10 3.48 12.66
CA ASN A 37 7.54 3.29 12.92
C ASN A 37 8.33 3.15 11.61
N TYR A 38 7.80 2.41 10.64
CA TYR A 38 8.42 2.28 9.33
C TYR A 38 8.52 3.65 8.63
N TRP A 39 7.42 4.39 8.62
CA TRP A 39 7.35 5.69 7.96
C TRP A 39 8.31 6.71 8.57
N ASP A 40 8.29 6.85 9.89
CA ASP A 40 9.15 7.80 10.59
C ASP A 40 10.64 7.50 10.34
N LYS A 41 11.02 6.22 10.38
CA LYS A 41 12.37 5.78 10.07
C LYS A 41 12.75 6.10 8.62
N LEU A 42 11.92 5.70 7.66
CA LEU A 42 12.18 5.93 6.23
C LEU A 42 12.26 7.41 5.91
N TYR A 43 11.40 8.23 6.51
CA TYR A 43 11.41 9.67 6.32
C TYR A 43 12.72 10.30 6.84
N ALA A 44 13.14 9.94 8.05
CA ALA A 44 14.39 10.43 8.62
C ALA A 44 15.62 10.00 7.80
N GLU A 45 15.68 8.75 7.36
CA GLU A 45 16.75 8.25 6.48
C GLU A 45 16.76 8.98 5.13
N THR A 46 15.58 9.26 4.57
CA THR A 46 15.46 10.00 3.31
C THR A 46 15.95 11.44 3.47
N GLN A 47 15.58 12.12 4.55
CA GLN A 47 16.06 13.47 4.82
C GLN A 47 17.59 13.53 4.97
N ALA A 48 18.19 12.52 5.59
CA ALA A 48 19.65 12.42 5.69
C ALA A 48 20.30 12.25 4.31
N LYS A 49 19.75 11.41 3.43
CA LYS A 49 20.23 11.22 2.05
C LYS A 49 20.10 12.49 1.23
N VAL A 50 18.95 13.16 1.29
CA VAL A 50 18.73 14.45 0.60
C VAL A 50 19.72 15.49 1.07
N THR A 51 19.97 15.58 2.39
CA THR A 51 20.95 16.52 2.97
C THR A 51 22.37 16.19 2.54
N ALA A 52 22.68 14.90 2.36
CA ALA A 52 23.99 14.44 1.84
C ALA A 52 24.17 14.69 0.33
N GLY A 53 23.14 15.19 -0.37
CA GLY A 53 23.18 15.49 -1.80
C GLY A 53 22.84 14.32 -2.72
N ASP A 54 22.22 13.25 -2.19
CA ASP A 54 21.74 12.14 -3.00
C ASP A 54 20.49 12.56 -3.80
N ALA A 55 20.69 12.86 -5.08
CA ALA A 55 19.63 13.35 -5.97
C ALA A 55 18.58 12.29 -6.33
N SER A 56 18.84 11.00 -6.03
CA SER A 56 17.87 9.92 -6.30
C SER A 56 16.73 9.90 -5.29
N TRP A 57 16.95 10.39 -4.07
CA TRP A 57 15.95 10.45 -3.04
C TRP A 57 15.31 11.83 -2.93
N LYS A 58 14.00 11.86 -2.83
CA LYS A 58 13.21 13.09 -2.75
C LYS A 58 12.01 12.91 -1.83
N THR A 59 11.53 14.02 -1.27
CA THR A 59 10.23 14.08 -0.61
C THR A 59 9.38 15.15 -1.28
N PHE A 60 8.11 14.86 -1.50
CA PHE A 60 7.16 15.82 -2.03
C PHE A 60 5.97 15.92 -1.10
N LYS A 61 5.60 17.14 -0.77
CA LYS A 61 4.36 17.40 -0.04
C LYS A 61 3.17 17.03 -0.91
N SER A 62 2.13 16.47 -0.31
CA SER A 62 0.90 16.14 -1.02
C SER A 62 0.36 17.38 -1.75
N TYR A 63 -0.01 17.23 -3.02
CA TYR A 63 -0.56 18.31 -3.84
C TYR A 63 -1.83 18.94 -3.22
N SER A 64 -2.54 18.20 -2.37
CA SER A 64 -3.78 18.64 -1.72
C SER A 64 -3.56 19.54 -0.50
N ILE A 65 -2.29 19.77 -0.10
CA ILE A 65 -1.92 20.55 1.08
C ILE A 65 -1.13 21.76 0.62
N GLU A 66 -1.55 22.95 1.08
CA GLU A 66 -0.85 24.20 0.75
C GLU A 66 0.61 24.17 1.20
N ASP A 67 1.51 24.64 0.35
CA ASP A 67 2.94 24.68 0.62
C ASP A 67 3.31 25.55 1.83
N SER A 68 2.53 26.60 2.09
CA SER A 68 2.72 27.54 3.20
C SER A 68 2.47 26.93 4.59
N LEU A 69 1.72 25.82 4.66
CA LEU A 69 1.40 25.18 5.94
C LEU A 69 2.54 24.30 6.44
N GLN A 70 2.87 24.40 7.71
CA GLN A 70 3.68 23.37 8.37
C GLN A 70 2.89 22.07 8.43
N SER A 71 3.55 20.98 8.06
CA SER A 71 2.89 19.69 7.88
C SER A 71 3.70 18.58 8.53
N PRO A 72 3.04 17.59 9.16
CA PRO A 72 3.72 16.39 9.65
C PRO A 72 4.32 15.59 8.46
N ASN A 73 5.24 14.69 8.77
CA ASN A 73 5.88 13.85 7.75
C ASN A 73 4.89 13.00 6.95
N THR A 74 3.73 12.68 7.52
CA THR A 74 2.64 11.94 6.87
C THR A 74 1.95 12.70 5.74
N ASP A 75 2.19 14.00 5.63
CA ASP A 75 1.67 14.83 4.53
C ASP A 75 2.59 14.80 3.28
N TYR A 76 3.65 14.04 3.35
CA TYR A 76 4.61 13.89 2.25
C TYR A 76 4.55 12.49 1.67
N ILE A 77 4.97 12.36 0.41
CA ILE A 77 5.41 11.10 -0.18
C ILE A 77 6.94 11.09 -0.23
N ILE A 78 7.51 9.88 -0.19
CA ILE A 78 8.93 9.66 -0.39
C ILE A 78 9.11 8.99 -1.75
N VAL A 79 10.13 9.40 -2.45
CA VAL A 79 10.45 8.90 -3.79
C VAL A 79 11.92 8.51 -3.87
N ASN A 80 12.17 7.33 -4.42
CA ASN A 80 13.48 6.92 -4.90
C ASN A 80 13.44 6.82 -6.44
N VAL A 81 14.17 7.68 -7.11
CA VAL A 81 14.25 7.72 -8.58
C VAL A 81 15.16 6.61 -9.06
N LEU A 82 14.61 5.58 -9.69
CA LEU A 82 15.36 4.46 -10.25
C LEU A 82 15.90 4.79 -11.65
N THR A 83 15.07 5.47 -12.45
CA THR A 83 15.43 5.91 -13.79
C THR A 83 14.82 7.29 -14.03
N ALA A 84 15.62 8.22 -14.51
CA ALA A 84 15.14 9.51 -14.97
C ALA A 84 14.75 9.43 -16.45
N GLY A 85 13.50 9.72 -16.74
CA GLY A 85 12.97 9.79 -18.09
C GLY A 85 13.51 10.98 -18.88
N LYS A 86 13.24 10.98 -20.18
CA LYS A 86 13.66 12.06 -21.09
C LYS A 86 12.48 12.90 -21.58
N GLY A 87 11.27 12.62 -21.13
CA GLY A 87 10.09 13.40 -21.48
C GLY A 87 10.16 14.83 -20.92
N SER A 88 9.51 15.75 -21.57
CA SER A 88 9.39 17.13 -21.12
C SER A 88 8.03 17.37 -20.48
N GLY A 89 8.00 18.12 -19.36
CA GLY A 89 6.78 18.46 -18.65
C GLY A 89 6.25 17.31 -17.79
N CYS A 90 5.42 17.68 -16.84
CA CYS A 90 4.71 16.77 -15.95
C CYS A 90 3.21 16.91 -16.19
N PRO A 91 2.42 15.85 -16.01
CA PRO A 91 0.97 15.95 -16.14
C PRO A 91 0.38 16.81 -15.02
N ILE A 92 -0.76 17.41 -15.28
CA ILE A 92 -1.54 18.14 -14.29
C ILE A 92 -2.67 17.25 -13.73
N TYR A 93 -3.30 17.70 -12.66
CA TYR A 93 -4.33 16.94 -11.92
C TYR A 93 -5.49 16.42 -12.78
N SER A 94 -5.88 17.17 -13.84
CA SER A 94 -6.97 16.80 -14.74
C SER A 94 -6.57 15.81 -15.84
N ASP A 95 -5.29 15.55 -16.00
CA ASP A 95 -4.79 14.73 -17.10
C ASP A 95 -4.98 13.23 -16.84
N SER A 96 -4.96 12.46 -17.93
CA SER A 96 -4.85 11.02 -17.90
C SER A 96 -3.44 10.60 -18.32
N VAL A 97 -2.88 9.63 -17.64
CA VAL A 97 -1.54 9.11 -17.86
C VAL A 97 -1.58 7.60 -18.11
N ARG A 98 -0.63 7.12 -18.89
CA ARG A 98 -0.42 5.70 -19.13
C ARG A 98 0.76 5.21 -18.30
N VAL A 99 0.49 4.27 -17.39
CA VAL A 99 1.48 3.80 -16.42
C VAL A 99 1.59 2.29 -16.37
N ARG A 100 2.75 1.82 -15.90
CA ARG A 100 2.94 0.51 -15.30
C ARG A 100 3.24 0.70 -13.83
N TYR A 101 2.68 -0.16 -13.00
CA TYR A 101 2.94 -0.10 -11.56
C TYR A 101 2.75 -1.44 -10.87
N THR A 102 3.31 -1.53 -9.69
CA THR A 102 3.02 -2.56 -8.70
C THR A 102 2.82 -1.89 -7.36
N GLY A 103 1.67 -2.10 -6.76
CA GLY A 103 1.35 -1.65 -5.41
C GLY A 103 1.49 -2.79 -4.42
N GLN A 104 2.23 -2.56 -3.34
CA GLN A 104 2.46 -3.57 -2.32
C GLN A 104 2.46 -2.97 -0.92
N LEU A 105 2.07 -3.79 0.06
CA LEU A 105 2.13 -3.46 1.48
C LEU A 105 3.52 -3.78 2.05
N LEU A 106 3.74 -3.37 3.30
CA LEU A 106 4.92 -3.78 4.04
C LEU A 106 4.99 -5.30 4.18
N PRO A 107 6.21 -5.88 4.33
CA PRO A 107 6.37 -7.29 4.59
C PRO A 107 5.56 -7.78 5.78
N SER A 108 5.07 -9.01 5.68
CA SER A 108 4.40 -9.74 6.75
C SER A 108 4.92 -11.19 6.83
N THR A 109 4.40 -11.96 7.77
CA THR A 109 4.84 -13.36 7.97
C THR A 109 4.67 -14.21 6.72
N SER A 110 3.51 -14.16 6.06
CA SER A 110 3.27 -14.94 4.84
C SER A 110 3.74 -14.24 3.57
N TYR A 111 4.03 -12.95 3.64
CA TYR A 111 4.50 -12.14 2.50
C TYR A 111 5.81 -11.41 2.82
N PRO A 112 6.95 -12.12 2.87
CA PRO A 112 8.25 -11.52 3.26
C PRO A 112 8.73 -10.39 2.35
N GLN A 113 8.20 -10.31 1.12
CA GLN A 113 8.49 -9.24 0.16
C GLN A 113 7.42 -8.17 0.11
N GLY A 114 6.38 -8.28 0.96
CA GLY A 114 5.19 -7.44 0.93
C GLY A 114 4.07 -8.04 0.08
N TYR A 115 2.83 -7.88 0.54
CA TYR A 115 1.64 -8.33 -0.20
C TYR A 115 1.38 -7.39 -1.39
N VAL A 116 1.42 -7.92 -2.60
CA VAL A 116 1.06 -7.18 -3.82
C VAL A 116 -0.46 -7.13 -3.92
N PHE A 117 -1.04 -5.95 -3.70
CA PHE A 117 -2.47 -5.75 -3.76
C PHE A 117 -2.98 -5.37 -5.16
N ASP A 118 -2.11 -4.80 -6.00
CA ASP A 118 -2.44 -4.48 -7.39
C ASP A 118 -1.18 -4.37 -8.25
N THR A 119 -1.28 -4.77 -9.52
CA THR A 119 -0.15 -4.70 -10.45
C THR A 119 -0.60 -4.77 -11.91
N THR A 120 0.09 -4.05 -12.77
CA THR A 120 0.00 -4.22 -14.22
C THR A 120 0.86 -5.37 -14.73
N ASN A 121 1.77 -5.89 -13.92
CA ASN A 121 2.62 -7.04 -14.24
C ASN A 121 1.91 -8.36 -13.90
N LYS A 122 0.93 -8.73 -14.72
CA LYS A 122 0.13 -9.95 -14.52
C LYS A 122 0.82 -11.15 -15.17
N ASN A 123 0.62 -12.34 -14.58
CA ASN A 123 1.09 -13.62 -15.12
C ASN A 123 2.62 -13.75 -15.29
N GLY A 124 3.41 -13.10 -14.43
CA GLY A 124 4.86 -13.17 -14.50
C GLY A 124 5.48 -12.46 -15.70
N ALA A 125 4.73 -11.55 -16.35
CA ALA A 125 5.28 -10.70 -17.40
C ALA A 125 6.50 -9.92 -16.88
N THR A 126 7.50 -9.75 -17.75
CA THR A 126 8.63 -8.85 -17.48
C THR A 126 8.20 -7.40 -17.66
N ASP A 127 8.99 -6.43 -17.18
CA ASP A 127 8.70 -5.00 -17.36
C ASP A 127 8.49 -4.63 -18.84
N ALA A 128 9.15 -5.31 -19.77
CA ALA A 128 8.99 -5.07 -21.20
C ALA A 128 7.65 -5.58 -21.74
N THR A 129 7.06 -6.62 -21.13
CA THR A 129 5.82 -7.28 -21.58
C THR A 129 4.64 -7.02 -20.64
N ALA A 130 4.86 -6.35 -19.52
CA ALA A 130 3.81 -5.96 -18.58
C ALA A 130 2.78 -5.07 -19.27
N GLY A 131 1.52 -5.27 -18.91
CA GLY A 131 0.44 -4.42 -19.36
C GLY A 131 0.64 -2.95 -18.95
N VAL A 132 -0.10 -2.09 -19.61
CA VAL A 132 -0.21 -0.68 -19.23
C VAL A 132 -1.66 -0.37 -18.90
N VAL A 133 -1.87 0.64 -18.06
CA VAL A 133 -3.20 1.12 -17.72
C VAL A 133 -3.25 2.63 -17.88
N ASP A 134 -4.36 3.13 -18.41
CA ASP A 134 -4.66 4.56 -18.47
C ASP A 134 -5.39 4.94 -17.19
N MET A 135 -4.88 5.95 -16.49
CA MET A 135 -5.42 6.45 -15.23
C MET A 135 -5.62 7.96 -15.32
N LYS A 136 -6.78 8.43 -14.88
CA LYS A 136 -6.99 9.85 -14.67
C LYS A 136 -6.45 10.23 -13.29
N ILE A 137 -5.58 11.22 -13.22
CA ILE A 137 -4.87 11.58 -11.98
C ILE A 137 -5.84 11.99 -10.88
N SER A 138 -6.93 12.70 -11.23
CA SER A 138 -7.96 13.12 -10.28
C SER A 138 -8.71 11.98 -9.58
N ASP A 139 -8.64 10.78 -10.10
CA ASP A 139 -9.36 9.61 -9.58
C ASP A 139 -8.49 8.76 -8.64
N LEU A 140 -7.25 9.19 -8.42
CA LEU A 140 -6.25 8.46 -7.63
C LEU A 140 -6.15 9.01 -6.19
N THR A 141 -5.54 8.22 -5.31
CA THR A 141 -5.19 8.67 -3.97
C THR A 141 -4.25 9.88 -4.03
N ALA A 142 -4.32 10.76 -3.03
CA ALA A 142 -3.53 12.00 -3.01
C ALA A 142 -2.02 11.74 -3.16
N GLY A 143 -1.49 10.70 -2.50
CA GLY A 143 -0.08 10.34 -2.61
C GLY A 143 0.32 9.90 -4.01
N PHE A 144 -0.49 9.04 -4.65
CA PHE A 144 -0.20 8.57 -6.01
C PHE A 144 -0.35 9.70 -7.04
N ALA A 145 -1.40 10.51 -6.91
CA ALA A 145 -1.58 11.70 -7.74
C ALA A 145 -0.41 12.69 -7.58
N THR A 146 0.11 12.87 -6.37
CA THR A 146 1.28 13.72 -6.11
C THR A 146 2.50 13.21 -6.88
N ALA A 147 2.78 11.90 -6.83
CA ALA A 147 3.91 11.32 -7.55
C ALA A 147 3.79 11.55 -9.06
N LEU A 148 2.64 11.21 -9.65
CA LEU A 148 2.43 11.31 -11.10
C LEU A 148 2.55 12.76 -11.61
N GLN A 149 2.09 13.75 -10.84
CA GLN A 149 2.23 15.16 -11.20
C GLN A 149 3.69 15.68 -11.11
N ARG A 150 4.63 14.87 -10.65
CA ARG A 150 6.07 15.18 -10.58
C ARG A 150 6.92 14.33 -11.53
N MET A 151 6.31 13.31 -12.16
CA MET A 151 7.00 12.40 -13.08
C MET A 151 7.00 12.93 -14.52
N HIS A 152 8.10 12.63 -15.22
CA HIS A 152 8.21 12.81 -16.66
C HIS A 152 7.98 11.49 -17.39
N ILE A 153 7.67 11.55 -18.66
CA ILE A 153 7.56 10.34 -19.49
C ILE A 153 8.90 9.60 -19.48
N GLY A 154 8.85 8.32 -19.10
CA GLY A 154 10.00 7.43 -18.98
C GLY A 154 10.65 7.40 -17.61
N ASP A 155 10.15 8.16 -16.64
CA ASP A 155 10.56 8.01 -15.23
C ASP A 155 10.15 6.65 -14.68
N GLN A 156 11.03 6.08 -13.85
CA GLN A 156 10.73 4.92 -13.03
C GLN A 156 11.12 5.23 -11.59
N TRP A 157 10.14 5.15 -10.68
CA TRP A 157 10.30 5.52 -9.28
C TRP A 157 9.75 4.45 -8.36
N ASP A 158 10.42 4.24 -7.22
CA ASP A 158 9.76 3.68 -6.04
C ASP A 158 9.08 4.83 -5.31
N VAL A 159 7.79 4.69 -5.06
CA VAL A 159 6.98 5.71 -4.38
C VAL A 159 6.44 5.13 -3.09
N TYR A 160 6.80 5.75 -1.98
CA TYR A 160 6.30 5.38 -0.66
C TYR A 160 5.22 6.39 -0.25
N ILE A 161 4.05 5.89 0.05
CA ILE A 161 2.87 6.67 0.39
C ILE A 161 2.46 6.28 1.81
N PRO A 162 2.32 7.23 2.74
CA PRO A 162 1.83 6.93 4.08
C PRO A 162 0.37 6.46 4.03
N TRP A 163 -0.07 5.83 5.11
CA TRP A 163 -1.43 5.28 5.25
C TRP A 163 -2.52 6.34 5.33
#